data_eb21964b19749d96711c6df326913309
#
_entry.id   eb21964b19749d96711c6df326913309
#
_cell.length_a   1.000
_cell.length_b   1.000
_cell.length_c   1.000
_cell.angle_alpha   90.00
_cell.angle_beta   90.00
_cell.angle_gamma   90.00
#
_symmetry.space_group_name_H-M   'P 1'
#
loop_
_entity.id
_entity.type
_entity.pdbx_description
1 polymer ?
#
loop_
_entity_poly.entity_id
_entity_poly.type
_entity_poly.pdbx_seq_one_letter_code
_entity_poly.pdbx_strand_id
1 'polypeptide(L)'
;MKAFCLSIAVLLVSLCECVQAEKLTLAHVAVNPSQGIFWVAKDSGILAKYGFTADIVLIPGTPRTVQALIAGDLDYAVAGSPAGLRARMQGADVVMLAGLSSYPSQRVFVRKGSTVQNLNELTGKLVGVTQFGSAGDTFFRSALKKVGLRDTDITILQMGGTPGVSQALEAGRIEFCVLGESGMMLVFRGIARPLKGASARELGFKGVDGPLSTTERKIKADRGAVLRVVQAYVEAIHYVKTNKAGTIRIFQRYMRGLSEEDLGAWLDDFRESLRSVPYPDEEALRAELDQIGAPKSQSPAAFLNTTFLDELKKNGFVDKLYR
;
A
#
# COMPACT_ATOMS: atom_id res chain seq x y z
N MET A 1 17.65 26.49 -76.63
CA MET A 1 18.26 26.34 -75.29
C MET A 1 17.18 26.41 -74.27
N LYS A 2 16.74 25.26 -73.78
CA LYS A 2 15.68 25.15 -72.74
C LYS A 2 16.36 24.73 -71.44
N ALA A 3 16.37 25.59 -70.44
CA ALA A 3 16.89 25.32 -69.11
C ALA A 3 15.88 24.44 -68.36
N PHE A 4 16.38 23.27 -67.85
CA PHE A 4 15.62 22.33 -67.05
C PHE A 4 15.91 22.65 -65.57
N CYS A 5 14.96 23.28 -64.88
CA CYS A 5 15.03 23.47 -63.45
C CYS A 5 14.57 22.21 -62.74
N LEU A 6 15.52 21.51 -62.13
CA LEU A 6 15.26 20.32 -61.31
C LEU A 6 14.93 20.79 -59.87
N SER A 7 13.66 20.80 -59.48
CA SER A 7 13.24 21.09 -58.12
C SER A 7 13.43 19.83 -57.27
N ILE A 8 14.40 19.83 -56.36
CA ILE A 8 14.59 18.80 -55.33
C ILE A 8 13.61 19.13 -54.19
N ALA A 9 12.52 18.40 -54.10
CA ALA A 9 11.65 18.42 -52.95
C ALA A 9 12.27 17.52 -51.84
N VAL A 10 12.86 18.17 -50.84
CA VAL A 10 13.31 17.49 -49.62
C VAL A 10 12.12 17.10 -48.79
N LEU A 11 11.76 15.82 -48.78
CA LEU A 11 10.71 15.25 -47.97
C LEU A 11 11.25 15.13 -46.52
N LEU A 12 10.94 16.10 -45.68
CA LEU A 12 11.18 16.01 -44.24
C LEU A 12 10.19 14.97 -43.67
N VAL A 13 10.62 13.71 -43.63
CA VAL A 13 9.96 12.66 -42.85
C VAL A 13 10.28 12.95 -41.38
N SER A 14 9.35 13.63 -40.70
CA SER A 14 9.35 13.70 -39.24
C SER A 14 9.20 12.25 -38.71
N LEU A 15 10.35 11.67 -38.34
CA LEU A 15 10.35 10.47 -37.49
C LEU A 15 9.72 10.85 -36.16
N CYS A 16 8.40 10.72 -36.06
CA CYS A 16 7.71 10.67 -34.79
C CYS A 16 8.18 9.36 -34.13
N GLU A 17 9.29 9.42 -33.38
CA GLU A 17 9.66 8.32 -32.50
C GLU A 17 8.46 8.09 -31.58
N CYS A 18 7.71 7.04 -31.88
CA CYS A 18 6.65 6.54 -31.00
C CYS A 18 7.40 6.03 -29.75
N VAL A 19 7.60 6.92 -28.77
CA VAL A 19 8.17 6.51 -27.48
C VAL A 19 7.21 5.47 -26.91
N GLN A 20 7.61 4.20 -27.05
CA GLN A 20 6.83 3.10 -26.52
C GLN A 20 6.79 3.26 -25.01
N ALA A 21 5.56 3.33 -24.47
CA ALA A 21 5.38 3.47 -23.03
C ALA A 21 6.03 2.29 -22.29
N GLU A 22 6.87 2.60 -21.31
CA GLU A 22 7.51 1.59 -20.47
C GLU A 22 6.46 0.83 -19.69
N LYS A 23 6.52 -0.50 -19.69
CA LYS A 23 5.57 -1.34 -18.97
C LYS A 23 6.07 -1.63 -17.57
N LEU A 24 5.22 -1.31 -16.57
CA LEU A 24 5.48 -1.56 -15.16
C LEU A 24 4.65 -2.74 -14.64
N THR A 25 5.25 -3.53 -13.76
CA THR A 25 4.54 -4.53 -12.95
C THR A 25 4.44 -4.01 -11.51
N LEU A 26 3.20 -3.64 -11.11
CA LEU A 26 2.88 -3.04 -9.81
C LEU A 26 2.10 -4.04 -8.97
N ALA A 27 2.42 -4.17 -7.69
CA ALA A 27 1.70 -5.08 -6.81
C ALA A 27 1.04 -4.37 -5.63
N HIS A 28 -0.10 -4.93 -5.21
CA HIS A 28 -0.74 -4.62 -3.94
C HIS A 28 -1.16 -5.91 -3.21
N VAL A 29 -1.33 -5.85 -1.89
CA VAL A 29 -1.57 -7.04 -1.06
C VAL A 29 -3.02 -7.24 -0.64
N ALA A 30 -3.85 -6.21 -0.80
CA ALA A 30 -5.25 -6.22 -0.38
C ALA A 30 -6.08 -5.25 -1.23
N VAL A 31 -7.40 -5.37 -1.17
CA VAL A 31 -8.34 -4.47 -1.85
C VAL A 31 -8.92 -3.51 -0.83
N ASN A 32 -8.42 -2.27 -0.84
CA ASN A 32 -8.85 -1.17 0.03
C ASN A 32 -8.30 0.18 -0.49
N PRO A 33 -8.75 1.34 0.03
CA PRO A 33 -8.32 2.65 -0.46
C PRO A 33 -6.81 2.88 -0.43
N SER A 34 -6.10 2.52 0.65
CA SER A 34 -4.66 2.76 0.75
C SER A 34 -3.82 1.97 -0.26
N GLN A 35 -4.35 0.88 -0.78
CA GLN A 35 -3.74 0.08 -1.85
C GLN A 35 -4.09 0.57 -3.26
N GLY A 36 -5.08 1.46 -3.37
CA GLY A 36 -5.71 1.86 -4.63
C GLY A 36 -5.06 3.06 -5.33
N ILE A 37 -3.99 3.64 -4.81
CA ILE A 37 -3.35 4.81 -5.47
C ILE A 37 -2.87 4.45 -6.89
N PHE A 38 -2.34 3.25 -7.10
CA PHE A 38 -1.95 2.80 -8.44
C PHE A 38 -3.15 2.53 -9.36
N TRP A 39 -4.31 2.13 -8.83
CA TRP A 39 -5.53 2.02 -9.66
C TRP A 39 -5.92 3.40 -10.20
N VAL A 40 -5.85 4.41 -9.33
CA VAL A 40 -6.12 5.80 -9.74
C VAL A 40 -5.05 6.25 -10.75
N ALA A 41 -3.77 6.05 -10.48
CA ALA A 41 -2.71 6.44 -11.40
C ALA A 41 -2.88 5.82 -12.80
N LYS A 42 -3.32 4.55 -12.88
CA LYS A 42 -3.58 3.85 -14.14
C LYS A 42 -4.85 4.35 -14.82
N ASP A 43 -5.99 4.28 -14.12
CA ASP A 43 -7.32 4.44 -14.73
C ASP A 43 -7.70 5.91 -15.00
N SER A 44 -7.02 6.87 -14.35
CA SER A 44 -7.13 8.29 -14.67
C SER A 44 -6.22 8.75 -15.82
N GLY A 45 -5.35 7.87 -16.33
CA GLY A 45 -4.37 8.19 -17.37
C GLY A 45 -3.09 8.85 -16.85
N ILE A 46 -2.93 9.01 -15.53
CA ILE A 46 -1.74 9.64 -14.95
C ILE A 46 -0.47 8.84 -15.29
N LEU A 47 -0.47 7.50 -15.17
CA LEU A 47 0.70 6.71 -15.58
C LEU A 47 1.07 6.92 -17.04
N ALA A 48 0.09 6.97 -17.94
CA ALA A 48 0.32 7.22 -19.36
C ALA A 48 0.93 8.61 -19.62
N LYS A 49 0.50 9.64 -18.87
CA LYS A 49 1.08 10.99 -18.91
C LYS A 49 2.59 10.99 -18.60
N TYR A 50 3.04 10.07 -17.75
CA TYR A 50 4.46 9.91 -17.38
C TYR A 50 5.22 8.87 -18.23
N GLY A 51 4.60 8.38 -19.31
CA GLY A 51 5.23 7.45 -20.26
C GLY A 51 5.16 5.99 -19.82
N PHE A 52 4.20 5.61 -18.96
CA PHE A 52 4.07 4.25 -18.46
C PHE A 52 2.73 3.60 -18.82
N THR A 53 2.80 2.29 -19.08
CA THR A 53 1.66 1.38 -18.92
C THR A 53 1.90 0.50 -17.71
N ALA A 54 0.85 -0.11 -17.13
CA ALA A 54 1.04 -0.94 -15.95
C ALA A 54 0.13 -2.17 -15.92
N ASP A 55 0.72 -3.31 -15.53
CA ASP A 55 -0.02 -4.43 -14.96
C ASP A 55 -0.06 -4.28 -13.45
N ILE A 56 -1.26 -4.26 -12.89
CA ILE A 56 -1.45 -4.16 -11.43
C ILE A 56 -1.94 -5.52 -10.94
N VAL A 57 -1.14 -6.16 -10.10
CA VAL A 57 -1.39 -7.52 -9.62
C VAL A 57 -1.68 -7.54 -8.12
N LEU A 58 -2.67 -8.32 -7.72
CA LEU A 58 -2.93 -8.63 -6.33
C LEU A 58 -2.10 -9.87 -5.93
N ILE A 59 -1.14 -9.68 -5.03
CA ILE A 59 -0.38 -10.78 -4.42
C ILE A 59 -0.78 -10.87 -2.95
N PRO A 60 -1.61 -11.85 -2.55
CA PRO A 60 -2.05 -11.97 -1.17
C PRO A 60 -0.88 -12.25 -0.22
N GLY A 61 -0.73 -11.40 0.80
CA GLY A 61 0.28 -11.54 1.85
C GLY A 61 1.60 -10.81 1.56
N THR A 62 1.94 -9.88 2.45
CA THR A 62 3.12 -9.01 2.35
C THR A 62 4.44 -9.76 2.15
N PRO A 63 4.75 -10.85 2.88
CA PRO A 63 6.02 -11.55 2.69
C PRO A 63 6.25 -12.04 1.25
N ARG A 64 5.20 -12.59 0.60
CA ARG A 64 5.30 -13.02 -0.81
C ARG A 64 5.54 -11.87 -1.76
N THR A 65 4.86 -10.75 -1.54
CA THR A 65 5.03 -9.54 -2.36
C THR A 65 6.44 -8.99 -2.25
N VAL A 66 7.00 -8.97 -1.04
CA VAL A 66 8.38 -8.54 -0.80
C VAL A 66 9.37 -9.48 -1.48
N GLN A 67 9.15 -10.79 -1.43
CA GLN A 67 9.99 -11.78 -2.14
C GLN A 67 9.97 -11.56 -3.65
N ALA A 68 8.78 -11.35 -4.25
CA ALA A 68 8.66 -11.07 -5.68
C ALA A 68 9.34 -9.76 -6.08
N LEU A 69 9.28 -8.72 -5.22
CA LEU A 69 9.99 -7.45 -5.43
C LEU A 69 11.52 -7.65 -5.42
N ILE A 70 12.04 -8.42 -4.46
CA ILE A 70 13.47 -8.75 -4.36
C ILE A 70 13.93 -9.58 -5.57
N ALA A 71 13.12 -10.53 -6.03
CA ALA A 71 13.40 -11.35 -7.19
C ALA A 71 13.45 -10.52 -8.50
N GLY A 72 12.79 -9.36 -8.54
CA GLY A 72 12.68 -8.52 -9.73
C GLY A 72 11.45 -8.84 -10.60
N ASP A 73 10.53 -9.66 -10.09
CA ASP A 73 9.26 -9.96 -10.76
C ASP A 73 8.30 -8.76 -10.71
N LEU A 74 8.55 -7.81 -9.80
CA LEU A 74 7.80 -6.57 -9.61
C LEU A 74 8.74 -5.36 -9.68
N ASP A 75 8.24 -4.27 -10.24
CA ASP A 75 8.93 -2.98 -10.22
C ASP A 75 8.66 -2.21 -8.92
N TYR A 76 7.39 -2.18 -8.49
CA TYR A 76 6.96 -1.49 -7.27
C TYR A 76 5.86 -2.28 -6.57
N ALA A 77 5.79 -2.08 -5.25
CA ALA A 77 4.75 -2.68 -4.44
C ALA A 77 4.20 -1.70 -3.39
N VAL A 78 2.89 -1.77 -3.14
CA VAL A 78 2.25 -1.22 -1.95
C VAL A 78 1.91 -2.39 -1.03
N ALA A 79 2.65 -2.52 0.07
CA ALA A 79 2.53 -3.66 0.98
C ALA A 79 2.80 -3.19 2.42
N GLY A 80 2.49 -4.01 3.41
CA GLY A 80 2.80 -3.67 4.81
C GLY A 80 4.32 -3.63 5.06
N SER A 81 4.80 -2.63 5.77
CA SER A 81 6.21 -2.38 6.06
C SER A 81 6.97 -3.50 6.79
N PRO A 82 6.40 -4.24 7.78
CA PRO A 82 7.20 -5.17 8.61
C PRO A 82 8.00 -6.21 7.84
N ALA A 83 7.43 -6.76 6.75
CA ALA A 83 8.13 -7.77 5.95
C ALA A 83 9.30 -7.17 5.16
N GLY A 84 9.12 -5.97 4.59
CA GLY A 84 10.18 -5.23 3.90
C GLY A 84 11.32 -4.84 4.87
N LEU A 85 10.96 -4.39 6.07
CA LEU A 85 11.93 -4.05 7.12
C LEU A 85 12.78 -5.26 7.50
N ARG A 86 12.14 -6.42 7.75
CA ARG A 86 12.88 -7.66 8.07
C ARG A 86 13.79 -8.10 6.92
N ALA A 87 13.29 -8.05 5.68
CA ALA A 87 14.10 -8.39 4.51
C ALA A 87 15.32 -7.46 4.38
N ARG A 88 15.13 -6.14 4.56
CA ARG A 88 16.22 -5.16 4.54
C ARG A 88 17.26 -5.41 5.61
N MET A 89 16.85 -5.73 6.86
CA MET A 89 17.76 -6.10 7.93
C MET A 89 18.56 -7.37 7.62
N GLN A 90 18.03 -8.24 6.76
CA GLN A 90 18.72 -9.45 6.28
C GLN A 90 19.57 -9.20 5.02
N GLY A 91 19.75 -7.94 4.62
CA GLY A 91 20.60 -7.55 3.48
C GLY A 91 19.88 -7.40 2.14
N ALA A 92 18.56 -7.56 2.09
CA ALA A 92 17.83 -7.29 0.86
C ALA A 92 17.85 -5.79 0.50
N ASP A 93 17.76 -5.48 -0.79
CA ASP A 93 17.85 -4.10 -1.31
C ASP A 93 16.50 -3.37 -1.39
N VAL A 94 15.48 -3.85 -0.69
CA VAL A 94 14.15 -3.22 -0.62
C VAL A 94 14.20 -1.88 0.13
N VAL A 95 13.58 -0.86 -0.43
CA VAL A 95 13.54 0.49 0.13
C VAL A 95 12.16 1.12 -0.06
N MET A 96 11.71 1.94 0.89
CA MET A 96 10.47 2.69 0.82
C MET A 96 10.72 4.07 0.22
N LEU A 97 9.91 4.45 -0.77
CA LEU A 97 9.95 5.76 -1.46
C LEU A 97 8.92 6.74 -0.88
N ALA A 98 7.80 6.22 -0.35
CA ALA A 98 6.70 7.00 0.18
C ALA A 98 5.94 6.21 1.25
N GLY A 99 5.14 6.91 2.07
CA GLY A 99 4.25 6.31 3.07
C GLY A 99 2.99 7.15 3.25
N LEU A 100 1.81 6.54 3.26
CA LEU A 100 0.54 7.27 3.26
C LEU A 100 0.13 7.76 4.64
N SER A 101 0.42 6.99 5.70
CA SER A 101 0.01 7.28 7.07
C SER A 101 1.09 6.87 8.06
N SER A 102 1.09 7.52 9.24
CA SER A 102 1.96 7.19 10.40
C SER A 102 1.30 6.19 11.36
N TYR A 103 0.10 5.73 11.05
CA TYR A 103 -0.66 4.78 11.86
C TYR A 103 -1.03 3.58 11.01
N PRO A 104 -0.60 2.37 11.42
CA PRO A 104 -1.02 1.14 10.75
C PRO A 104 -2.55 1.00 10.81
N SER A 105 -3.14 0.54 9.73
CA SER A 105 -4.59 0.35 9.61
C SER A 105 -5.11 -0.92 10.29
N GLN A 106 -4.21 -1.73 10.87
CA GLN A 106 -4.53 -3.02 11.46
C GLN A 106 -5.46 -2.92 12.65
N ARG A 107 -6.43 -3.86 12.71
CA ARG A 107 -7.37 -4.04 13.82
C ARG A 107 -7.86 -5.48 13.90
N VAL A 108 -8.33 -5.85 15.06
CA VAL A 108 -9.04 -7.12 15.26
C VAL A 108 -10.50 -6.92 14.85
N PHE A 109 -10.98 -7.84 14.03
CA PHE A 109 -12.40 -7.98 13.68
C PHE A 109 -12.95 -9.23 14.32
N VAL A 110 -14.19 -9.14 14.75
CA VAL A 110 -14.94 -10.23 15.35
C VAL A 110 -16.19 -10.49 14.51
N ARG A 111 -16.56 -11.76 14.36
CA ARG A 111 -17.76 -12.17 13.64
C ARG A 111 -18.98 -11.46 14.22
N LYS A 112 -19.88 -11.01 13.36
CA LYS A 112 -21.16 -10.42 13.80
C LYS A 112 -21.93 -11.42 14.68
N GLY A 113 -22.43 -10.95 15.82
CA GLY A 113 -23.12 -11.79 16.81
C GLY A 113 -22.19 -12.38 17.88
N SER A 114 -20.86 -12.27 17.78
CA SER A 114 -19.96 -12.60 18.88
C SER A 114 -20.19 -11.68 20.08
N THR A 115 -20.14 -12.26 21.27
CA THR A 115 -20.29 -11.54 22.55
C THR A 115 -18.99 -10.92 23.05
N VAL A 116 -17.85 -11.26 22.43
CA VAL A 116 -16.53 -10.76 22.82
C VAL A 116 -16.43 -9.25 22.67
N GLN A 117 -15.94 -8.58 23.71
CA GLN A 117 -15.87 -7.12 23.78
C GLN A 117 -14.44 -6.57 23.83
N ASN A 118 -13.44 -7.37 24.21
CA ASN A 118 -12.06 -6.91 24.35
C ASN A 118 -11.02 -8.02 24.04
N LEU A 119 -9.75 -7.64 23.93
CA LEU A 119 -8.65 -8.56 23.55
C LEU A 119 -8.41 -9.66 24.57
N ASN A 120 -8.67 -9.43 25.88
CA ASN A 120 -8.40 -10.43 26.92
C ASN A 120 -9.33 -11.64 26.81
N GLU A 121 -10.50 -11.47 26.21
CA GLU A 121 -11.47 -12.55 25.97
C GLU A 121 -11.08 -13.47 24.80
N LEU A 122 -9.96 -13.18 24.12
CA LEU A 122 -9.45 -14.03 23.04
C LEU A 122 -8.64 -15.23 23.54
N THR A 123 -8.35 -15.35 24.84
CA THR A 123 -7.64 -16.48 25.42
C THR A 123 -8.32 -17.81 25.05
N GLY A 124 -7.52 -18.75 24.53
CA GLY A 124 -8.00 -20.06 24.05
C GLY A 124 -8.73 -20.03 22.70
N LYS A 125 -8.83 -18.89 22.03
CA LYS A 125 -9.56 -18.73 20.75
C LYS A 125 -8.65 -18.90 19.54
N LEU A 126 -9.29 -19.09 18.37
CA LEU A 126 -8.62 -19.14 17.06
C LEU A 126 -8.70 -17.76 16.41
N VAL A 127 -7.57 -17.23 16.01
CA VAL A 127 -7.48 -15.93 15.34
C VAL A 127 -6.80 -16.09 13.96
N GLY A 128 -7.47 -15.65 12.90
CA GLY A 128 -6.95 -15.69 11.55
C GLY A 128 -6.11 -14.45 11.22
N VAL A 129 -4.91 -14.68 10.67
CA VAL A 129 -4.04 -13.65 10.06
C VAL A 129 -3.78 -14.01 8.60
N THR A 130 -3.40 -13.03 7.79
CA THR A 130 -3.13 -13.29 6.35
C THR A 130 -1.93 -14.21 6.16
N GLN A 131 -0.78 -13.83 6.73
CA GLN A 131 0.46 -14.61 6.76
C GLN A 131 1.26 -14.26 8.01
N PHE A 132 2.05 -15.20 8.50
CA PHE A 132 3.03 -14.90 9.53
C PHE A 132 4.07 -13.90 9.01
N GLY A 133 4.46 -12.94 9.84
CA GLY A 133 5.33 -11.84 9.47
C GLY A 133 4.65 -10.71 8.66
N SER A 134 3.36 -10.82 8.36
CA SER A 134 2.59 -9.70 7.78
C SER A 134 2.37 -8.59 8.80
N ALA A 135 1.88 -7.43 8.32
CA ALA A 135 1.53 -6.31 9.21
C ALA A 135 0.46 -6.69 10.25
N GLY A 136 -0.54 -7.51 9.85
CA GLY A 136 -1.58 -8.00 10.76
C GLY A 136 -1.03 -8.92 11.85
N ASP A 137 -0.17 -9.88 11.49
CA ASP A 137 0.47 -10.77 12.46
C ASP A 137 1.39 -10.01 13.42
N THR A 138 2.22 -9.10 12.89
CA THR A 138 3.12 -8.26 13.69
C THR A 138 2.36 -7.39 14.68
N PHE A 139 1.31 -6.71 14.20
CA PHE A 139 0.43 -5.91 15.05
C PHE A 139 -0.22 -6.76 16.13
N PHE A 140 -0.80 -7.91 15.77
CA PHE A 140 -1.56 -8.73 16.71
C PHE A 140 -0.68 -9.24 17.85
N ARG A 141 0.50 -9.75 17.55
CA ARG A 141 1.47 -10.18 18.60
C ARG A 141 1.87 -9.01 19.52
N SER A 142 2.07 -7.84 18.96
CA SER A 142 2.36 -6.62 19.75
C SER A 142 1.17 -6.20 20.60
N ALA A 143 -0.05 -6.34 20.08
CA ALA A 143 -1.28 -6.04 20.81
C ALA A 143 -1.50 -7.01 21.99
N LEU A 144 -1.28 -8.31 21.77
CA LEU A 144 -1.34 -9.32 22.84
C LEU A 144 -0.36 -8.98 23.97
N LYS A 145 0.90 -8.74 23.61
CA LYS A 145 1.93 -8.35 24.58
C LYS A 145 1.53 -7.10 25.39
N LYS A 146 0.93 -6.11 24.72
CA LYS A 146 0.50 -4.85 25.36
C LYS A 146 -0.60 -5.05 26.38
N VAL A 147 -1.49 -6.02 26.18
CA VAL A 147 -2.56 -6.36 27.14
C VAL A 147 -2.19 -7.51 28.10
N GLY A 148 -0.92 -7.92 28.14
CA GLY A 148 -0.41 -8.93 29.06
C GLY A 148 -0.66 -10.37 28.64
N LEU A 149 -1.07 -10.62 27.38
CA LEU A 149 -1.25 -11.96 26.83
C LEU A 149 0.02 -12.43 26.10
N ARG A 150 0.23 -13.75 26.09
CA ARG A 150 1.31 -14.40 25.36
C ARG A 150 0.77 -14.97 24.04
N ASP A 151 1.65 -15.12 23.07
CA ASP A 151 1.32 -15.78 21.79
C ASP A 151 0.76 -17.20 21.97
N THR A 152 1.20 -17.89 23.06
CA THR A 152 0.76 -19.24 23.41
C THR A 152 -0.65 -19.29 24.01
N ASP A 153 -1.19 -18.16 24.43
CA ASP A 153 -2.53 -18.09 25.03
C ASP A 153 -3.65 -18.09 23.96
N ILE A 154 -3.26 -17.95 22.67
CA ILE A 154 -4.17 -17.85 21.52
C ILE A 154 -3.60 -18.69 20.37
N THR A 155 -4.46 -19.38 19.63
CA THR A 155 -4.03 -20.08 18.42
C THR A 155 -4.13 -19.15 17.20
N ILE A 156 -3.00 -18.71 16.69
CA ILE A 156 -2.93 -17.86 15.49
C ILE A 156 -2.83 -18.74 14.25
N LEU A 157 -3.73 -18.55 13.28
CA LEU A 157 -3.82 -19.32 12.04
C LEU A 157 -3.49 -18.46 10.83
N GLN A 158 -2.55 -18.94 10.00
CA GLN A 158 -2.23 -18.31 8.73
C GLN A 158 -3.21 -18.76 7.64
N MET A 159 -3.89 -17.81 6.98
CA MET A 159 -4.98 -18.07 6.02
C MET A 159 -4.59 -17.78 4.55
N GLY A 160 -3.32 -17.47 4.29
CA GLY A 160 -2.80 -17.26 2.93
C GLY A 160 -3.07 -15.87 2.33
N GLY A 161 -3.96 -15.07 2.91
CA GLY A 161 -4.29 -13.72 2.45
C GLY A 161 -5.69 -13.27 2.90
N THR A 162 -6.06 -12.02 2.58
CA THR A 162 -7.38 -11.46 2.93
C THR A 162 -8.55 -12.33 2.47
N PRO A 163 -8.57 -12.91 1.24
CA PRO A 163 -9.67 -13.77 0.82
C PRO A 163 -9.84 -15.00 1.71
N GLY A 164 -8.73 -15.66 2.09
CA GLY A 164 -8.78 -16.84 2.96
C GLY A 164 -9.29 -16.52 4.37
N VAL A 165 -8.85 -15.38 4.92
CA VAL A 165 -9.36 -14.88 6.21
C VAL A 165 -10.85 -14.60 6.13
N SER A 166 -11.31 -13.91 5.08
CA SER A 166 -12.72 -13.57 4.89
C SER A 166 -13.60 -14.81 4.78
N GLN A 167 -13.20 -15.78 3.95
CA GLN A 167 -13.93 -17.05 3.79
C GLN A 167 -14.00 -17.85 5.10
N ALA A 168 -12.91 -17.90 5.86
CA ALA A 168 -12.89 -18.63 7.13
C ALA A 168 -13.83 -17.99 8.17
N LEU A 169 -13.87 -16.66 8.23
CA LEU A 169 -14.76 -15.92 9.12
C LEU A 169 -16.24 -16.05 8.71
N GLU A 170 -16.54 -15.93 7.42
CA GLU A 170 -17.88 -16.12 6.85
C GLU A 170 -18.41 -17.53 7.14
N ALA A 171 -17.57 -18.55 6.92
CA ALA A 171 -17.91 -19.96 7.17
C ALA A 171 -17.96 -20.31 8.68
N GLY A 172 -17.64 -19.38 9.58
CA GLY A 172 -17.60 -19.62 11.01
C GLY A 172 -16.48 -20.56 11.47
N ARG A 173 -15.46 -20.77 10.64
CA ARG A 173 -14.28 -21.59 11.00
C ARG A 173 -13.36 -20.87 11.97
N ILE A 174 -13.37 -19.55 11.95
CA ILE A 174 -12.75 -18.67 12.93
C ILE A 174 -13.79 -17.65 13.39
N GLU A 175 -13.66 -17.16 14.60
CA GLU A 175 -14.53 -16.11 15.16
C GLU A 175 -13.85 -14.74 15.09
N PHE A 176 -12.53 -14.71 14.99
CA PHE A 176 -11.70 -13.51 15.03
C PHE A 176 -10.71 -13.49 13.90
N CYS A 177 -10.41 -12.30 13.42
CA CYS A 177 -9.34 -12.11 12.46
C CYS A 177 -8.65 -10.76 12.63
N VAL A 178 -7.44 -10.66 12.09
CA VAL A 178 -6.68 -9.42 12.07
C VAL A 178 -6.44 -9.02 10.63
N LEU A 179 -6.99 -7.88 10.25
CA LEU A 179 -6.86 -7.29 8.93
C LEU A 179 -6.54 -5.79 9.06
N GLY A 180 -6.02 -5.21 8.01
CA GLY A 180 -5.98 -3.77 7.85
C GLY A 180 -7.34 -3.22 7.38
N GLU A 181 -7.33 -2.12 6.62
CA GLU A 181 -8.55 -1.50 6.08
C GLU A 181 -9.43 -2.48 5.29
N SER A 182 -8.84 -3.49 4.63
CA SER A 182 -9.61 -4.48 3.87
C SER A 182 -10.64 -5.25 4.71
N GLY A 183 -10.46 -5.30 6.02
CA GLY A 183 -11.45 -5.86 6.94
C GLY A 183 -12.78 -5.08 6.98
N MET A 184 -12.78 -3.82 6.56
CA MET A 184 -14.02 -3.03 6.46
C MET A 184 -15.00 -3.61 5.43
N MET A 185 -14.52 -4.34 4.42
CA MET A 185 -15.37 -5.08 3.49
C MET A 185 -16.28 -6.09 4.24
N LEU A 186 -15.76 -6.72 5.28
CA LEU A 186 -16.54 -7.65 6.12
C LEU A 186 -17.59 -6.91 6.94
N VAL A 187 -17.28 -5.68 7.37
CA VAL A 187 -18.21 -4.82 8.12
C VAL A 187 -19.35 -4.36 7.21
N PHE A 188 -19.08 -3.82 6.04
CA PHE A 188 -20.09 -3.40 5.07
C PHE A 188 -21.00 -4.57 4.62
N ARG A 189 -20.46 -5.77 4.51
CA ARG A 189 -21.22 -6.99 4.20
C ARG A 189 -21.99 -7.53 5.42
N GLY A 190 -21.90 -6.92 6.58
CA GLY A 190 -22.57 -7.34 7.79
C GLY A 190 -22.06 -8.66 8.39
N ILE A 191 -20.84 -9.09 8.05
CA ILE A 191 -20.22 -10.36 8.47
C ILE A 191 -19.48 -10.19 9.80
N ALA A 192 -18.78 -9.05 9.96
CA ALA A 192 -17.96 -8.75 11.11
C ALA A 192 -18.22 -7.35 11.67
N ARG A 193 -17.68 -7.10 12.83
CA ARG A 193 -17.50 -5.77 13.41
C ARG A 193 -16.07 -5.60 13.91
N PRO A 194 -15.53 -4.37 13.95
CA PRO A 194 -14.28 -4.11 14.65
C PRO A 194 -14.44 -4.42 16.15
N LEU A 195 -13.41 -4.99 16.74
CA LEU A 195 -13.33 -5.12 18.20
C LEU A 195 -12.86 -3.78 18.77
N LYS A 196 -13.67 -3.19 19.67
CA LYS A 196 -13.36 -1.89 20.29
C LYS A 196 -12.07 -1.99 21.11
N GLY A 197 -11.22 -0.95 21.05
CA GLY A 197 -9.94 -0.93 21.76
C GLY A 197 -8.88 -1.88 21.18
N ALA A 198 -9.11 -2.44 20.00
CA ALA A 198 -8.25 -3.44 19.40
C ALA A 198 -7.75 -3.08 17.98
N SER A 199 -7.61 -1.80 17.72
CA SER A 199 -6.92 -1.28 16.52
C SER A 199 -5.52 -0.75 16.89
N ALA A 200 -4.64 -0.70 15.88
CA ALA A 200 -3.31 -0.15 16.06
C ALA A 200 -3.35 1.29 16.61
N ARG A 201 -4.28 2.12 16.10
CA ARG A 201 -4.45 3.50 16.55
C ARG A 201 -4.94 3.58 18.01
N GLU A 202 -5.99 2.82 18.38
CA GLU A 202 -6.54 2.81 19.75
C GLU A 202 -5.51 2.30 20.76
N LEU A 203 -4.66 1.35 20.35
CA LEU A 203 -3.57 0.83 21.16
C LEU A 203 -2.30 1.70 21.10
N GLY A 204 -2.31 2.82 20.37
CA GLY A 204 -1.17 3.75 20.29
C GLY A 204 0.04 3.21 19.54
N PHE A 205 -0.14 2.22 18.65
CA PHE A 205 0.95 1.77 17.78
C PHE A 205 1.14 2.76 16.63
N LYS A 206 2.39 3.11 16.37
CA LYS A 206 2.83 3.86 15.20
C LYS A 206 3.51 2.91 14.22
N GLY A 207 3.49 3.27 12.94
CA GLY A 207 4.11 2.53 11.85
C GLY A 207 3.73 3.14 10.51
N VAL A 208 4.47 2.80 9.45
CA VAL A 208 4.20 3.32 8.11
C VAL A 208 3.13 2.47 7.43
N ASP A 209 1.95 3.06 7.16
CA ASP A 209 0.90 2.40 6.39
C ASP A 209 0.97 2.77 4.91
N GLY A 210 0.66 1.80 4.04
CA GLY A 210 0.65 1.99 2.59
C GLY A 210 1.99 2.43 1.99
N PRO A 211 3.15 1.88 2.40
CA PRO A 211 4.42 2.29 1.84
C PRO A 211 4.53 1.89 0.37
N LEU A 212 4.93 2.84 -0.48
CA LEU A 212 5.40 2.57 -1.83
C LEU A 212 6.84 2.09 -1.74
N SER A 213 7.10 0.87 -2.17
CA SER A 213 8.41 0.24 -2.10
C SER A 213 8.93 -0.19 -3.47
N THR A 214 10.25 -0.16 -3.62
CA THR A 214 11.00 -0.72 -4.74
C THR A 214 12.33 -1.28 -4.24
N THR A 215 13.27 -1.56 -5.14
CA THR A 215 14.63 -1.99 -4.80
C THR A 215 15.66 -0.92 -5.14
N GLU A 216 16.78 -0.88 -4.42
CA GLU A 216 17.89 -0.01 -4.76
C GLU A 216 18.49 -0.33 -6.14
N ARG A 217 18.42 -1.61 -6.52
CA ARG A 217 18.80 -2.05 -7.87
C ARG A 217 17.96 -1.37 -8.94
N LYS A 218 16.63 -1.29 -8.79
CA LYS A 218 15.75 -0.59 -9.72
C LYS A 218 16.08 0.91 -9.78
N ILE A 219 16.34 1.53 -8.64
CA ILE A 219 16.73 2.96 -8.57
C ILE A 219 18.03 3.20 -9.33
N LYS A 220 19.05 2.34 -9.14
CA LYS A 220 20.34 2.45 -9.81
C LYS A 220 20.25 2.21 -11.32
N ALA A 221 19.34 1.32 -11.75
CA ALA A 221 19.14 1.02 -13.17
C ALA A 221 18.53 2.20 -13.94
N ASP A 222 17.51 2.87 -13.40
CA ASP A 222 16.92 4.06 -14.00
C ASP A 222 16.29 4.97 -12.93
N ARG A 223 17.08 5.87 -12.38
CA ARG A 223 16.62 6.88 -11.43
C ARG A 223 15.55 7.81 -12.02
N GLY A 224 15.65 8.10 -13.33
CA GLY A 224 14.71 8.97 -14.03
C GLY A 224 13.33 8.34 -14.12
N ALA A 225 13.24 7.04 -14.46
CA ALA A 225 11.95 6.32 -14.42
C ALA A 225 11.37 6.27 -13.01
N VAL A 226 12.19 5.99 -11.99
CA VAL A 226 11.71 6.00 -10.59
C VAL A 226 11.15 7.36 -10.19
N LEU A 227 11.81 8.47 -10.57
CA LEU A 227 11.31 9.82 -10.32
C LEU A 227 9.94 10.03 -10.98
N ARG A 228 9.77 9.64 -12.26
CA ARG A 228 8.47 9.75 -12.96
C ARG A 228 7.38 8.89 -12.31
N VAL A 229 7.70 7.70 -11.79
CA VAL A 229 6.73 6.86 -11.05
C VAL A 229 6.33 7.54 -9.73
N VAL A 230 7.27 8.12 -8.99
CA VAL A 230 6.96 8.87 -7.76
C VAL A 230 6.13 10.12 -8.09
N GLN A 231 6.40 10.83 -9.19
CA GLN A 231 5.55 11.93 -9.69
C GLN A 231 4.13 11.46 -9.95
N ALA A 232 3.96 10.35 -10.69
CA ALA A 232 2.65 9.77 -10.97
C ALA A 232 1.92 9.35 -9.68
N TYR A 233 2.63 8.80 -8.71
CA TYR A 233 2.06 8.42 -7.41
C TYR A 233 1.57 9.63 -6.61
N VAL A 234 2.36 10.70 -6.53
CA VAL A 234 1.99 11.96 -5.86
C VAL A 234 0.82 12.64 -6.57
N GLU A 235 0.81 12.67 -7.91
CA GLU A 235 -0.32 13.22 -8.68
C GLU A 235 -1.59 12.37 -8.50
N ALA A 236 -1.49 11.05 -8.39
CA ALA A 236 -2.63 10.18 -8.08
C ALA A 236 -3.19 10.44 -6.67
N ILE A 237 -2.33 10.71 -5.68
CA ILE A 237 -2.76 11.15 -4.35
C ILE A 237 -3.53 12.48 -4.45
N HIS A 238 -3.02 13.44 -5.22
CA HIS A 238 -3.72 14.70 -5.46
C HIS A 238 -5.09 14.46 -6.12
N TYR A 239 -5.16 13.60 -7.13
CA TYR A 239 -6.43 13.22 -7.77
C TYR A 239 -7.43 12.66 -6.75
N VAL A 240 -7.00 11.71 -5.90
CA VAL A 240 -7.84 11.14 -4.84
C VAL A 240 -8.36 12.25 -3.91
N LYS A 241 -7.51 13.20 -3.52
CA LYS A 241 -7.88 14.30 -2.62
C LYS A 241 -8.87 15.28 -3.24
N THR A 242 -8.78 15.55 -4.52
CA THR A 242 -9.52 16.64 -5.20
C THR A 242 -10.69 16.18 -6.06
N ASN A 243 -10.68 14.92 -6.51
CA ASN A 243 -11.71 14.38 -7.41
C ASN A 243 -12.43 13.17 -6.79
N LYS A 244 -13.33 13.41 -5.83
CA LYS A 244 -14.09 12.34 -5.14
C LYS A 244 -14.87 11.47 -6.13
N ALA A 245 -15.66 12.09 -7.02
CA ALA A 245 -16.50 11.34 -7.95
C ALA A 245 -15.68 10.47 -8.92
N GLY A 246 -14.56 10.99 -9.45
CA GLY A 246 -13.65 10.23 -10.28
C GLY A 246 -13.02 9.07 -9.52
N THR A 247 -12.62 9.29 -8.28
CA THR A 247 -12.04 8.27 -7.41
C THR A 247 -13.05 7.15 -7.11
N ILE A 248 -14.29 7.48 -6.78
CA ILE A 248 -15.36 6.50 -6.55
C ILE A 248 -15.55 5.63 -7.79
N ARG A 249 -15.69 6.21 -9.01
CA ARG A 249 -15.84 5.45 -10.24
C ARG A 249 -14.70 4.49 -10.51
N ILE A 250 -13.46 4.90 -10.22
CA ILE A 250 -12.29 4.02 -10.37
C ILE A 250 -12.36 2.90 -9.33
N PHE A 251 -12.57 3.22 -8.07
CA PHE A 251 -12.57 2.22 -6.99
C PHE A 251 -13.70 1.19 -7.12
N GLN A 252 -14.87 1.56 -7.64
CA GLN A 252 -15.98 0.63 -7.90
C GLN A 252 -15.58 -0.52 -8.85
N ARG A 253 -14.61 -0.31 -9.75
CA ARG A 253 -14.11 -1.36 -10.65
C ARG A 253 -13.32 -2.44 -9.91
N TYR A 254 -12.62 -2.04 -8.83
CA TYR A 254 -11.74 -2.91 -8.04
C TYR A 254 -12.40 -3.40 -6.75
N MET A 255 -13.27 -2.59 -6.16
CA MET A 255 -13.93 -2.84 -4.86
C MET A 255 -15.41 -3.19 -5.08
N ARG A 256 -15.64 -4.32 -5.77
CA ARG A 256 -17.00 -4.77 -6.10
C ARG A 256 -17.79 -5.14 -4.85
N GLY A 257 -19.11 -4.90 -4.90
CA GLY A 257 -20.03 -5.29 -3.83
C GLY A 257 -20.20 -4.26 -2.71
N LEU A 258 -19.63 -3.04 -2.85
CA LEU A 258 -19.94 -1.89 -2.01
C LEU A 258 -20.96 -0.98 -2.70
N SER A 259 -21.86 -0.39 -1.91
CA SER A 259 -22.68 0.72 -2.36
C SER A 259 -21.80 1.96 -2.64
N GLU A 260 -22.29 2.89 -3.45
CA GLU A 260 -21.59 4.16 -3.68
C GLU A 260 -21.51 4.98 -2.38
N GLU A 261 -22.51 4.89 -1.53
CA GLU A 261 -22.58 5.56 -0.23
C GLU A 261 -21.50 5.02 0.71
N ASP A 262 -21.41 3.69 0.90
CA ASP A 262 -20.41 3.05 1.76
C ASP A 262 -18.98 3.36 1.28
N LEU A 263 -18.77 3.24 -0.03
CA LEU A 263 -17.46 3.55 -0.63
C LEU A 263 -17.15 5.03 -0.51
N GLY A 264 -18.13 5.92 -0.69
CA GLY A 264 -18.00 7.35 -0.55
C GLY A 264 -17.59 7.77 0.86
N ALA A 265 -18.25 7.22 1.88
CA ALA A 265 -17.93 7.46 3.28
C ALA A 265 -16.51 6.96 3.63
N TRP A 266 -16.16 5.73 3.19
CA TRP A 266 -14.82 5.19 3.41
C TRP A 266 -13.72 6.03 2.75
N LEU A 267 -13.99 6.53 1.54
CA LEU A 267 -13.06 7.40 0.81
C LEU A 267 -12.90 8.78 1.45
N ASP A 268 -13.93 9.33 2.09
CA ASP A 268 -13.82 10.62 2.77
C ASP A 268 -12.81 10.52 3.94
N ASP A 269 -12.93 9.52 4.79
CA ASP A 269 -11.96 9.27 5.87
C ASP A 269 -10.54 9.07 5.32
N PHE A 270 -10.41 8.30 4.23
CA PHE A 270 -9.11 8.06 3.60
C PHE A 270 -8.50 9.35 3.03
N ARG A 271 -9.29 10.15 2.29
CA ARG A 271 -8.85 11.42 1.68
C ARG A 271 -8.37 12.43 2.72
N GLU A 272 -9.06 12.52 3.86
CA GLU A 272 -8.66 13.39 4.97
C GLU A 272 -7.32 12.94 5.59
N SER A 273 -7.07 11.64 5.64
CA SER A 273 -5.83 11.08 6.19
C SER A 273 -4.60 11.29 5.29
N LEU A 274 -4.80 11.53 3.98
CA LEU A 274 -3.71 11.63 3.02
C LEU A 274 -2.94 12.95 3.13
N ARG A 275 -1.62 12.85 3.23
CA ARG A 275 -0.71 14.00 3.11
C ARG A 275 -0.52 14.38 1.64
N SER A 276 -0.38 15.67 1.34
CA SER A 276 -0.09 16.15 -0.02
C SER A 276 1.27 15.67 -0.53
N VAL A 277 2.25 15.56 0.36
CA VAL A 277 3.53 14.89 0.11
C VAL A 277 3.62 13.68 1.03
N PRO A 278 3.66 12.46 0.49
CA PRO A 278 3.56 11.24 1.28
C PRO A 278 4.92 10.82 1.89
N TYR A 279 5.54 11.71 2.69
CA TYR A 279 6.76 11.35 3.41
C TYR A 279 6.49 10.22 4.42
N PRO A 280 7.28 9.14 4.40
CA PRO A 280 7.27 8.18 5.48
C PRO A 280 7.66 8.89 6.79
N ASP A 281 6.96 8.58 7.86
CA ASP A 281 7.22 9.16 9.18
C ASP A 281 8.33 8.36 9.87
N GLU A 282 9.48 9.00 10.13
CA GLU A 282 10.64 8.32 10.72
C GLU A 282 10.38 7.90 12.18
N GLU A 283 9.59 8.66 12.95
CA GLU A 283 9.21 8.28 14.33
C GLU A 283 8.31 7.04 14.30
N ALA A 284 7.34 7.02 13.37
CA ALA A 284 6.50 5.86 13.17
C ALA A 284 7.31 4.63 12.72
N LEU A 285 8.28 4.83 11.83
CA LEU A 285 9.16 3.76 11.39
C LEU A 285 10.06 3.27 12.54
N ARG A 286 10.56 4.14 13.40
CA ARG A 286 11.31 3.76 14.60
C ARG A 286 10.45 2.87 15.52
N ALA A 287 9.21 3.30 15.78
CA ALA A 287 8.29 2.52 16.60
C ALA A 287 8.01 1.13 16.00
N GLU A 288 7.90 1.04 14.68
CA GLU A 288 7.69 -0.22 13.98
C GLU A 288 8.93 -1.12 14.01
N LEU A 289 10.13 -0.55 13.86
CA LEU A 289 11.39 -1.28 14.04
C LEU A 289 11.49 -1.88 15.46
N ASP A 290 11.09 -1.13 16.49
CA ASP A 290 11.04 -1.63 17.87
C ASP A 290 10.02 -2.78 18.02
N GLN A 291 8.87 -2.70 17.38
CA GLN A 291 7.86 -3.77 17.39
C GLN A 291 8.37 -5.08 16.76
N ILE A 292 9.19 -5.00 15.72
CA ILE A 292 9.76 -6.18 15.07
C ILE A 292 11.06 -6.67 15.70
N GLY A 293 11.49 -6.05 16.81
CA GLY A 293 12.70 -6.42 17.55
C GLY A 293 14.01 -6.02 16.87
N ALA A 294 14.00 -4.97 16.07
CA ALA A 294 15.22 -4.47 15.43
C ALA A 294 16.21 -3.89 16.48
N PRO A 295 17.53 -4.03 16.26
CA PRO A 295 18.53 -3.39 17.11
C PRO A 295 18.31 -1.87 17.23
N LYS A 296 18.53 -1.29 18.40
CA LYS A 296 18.40 0.16 18.63
C LYS A 296 19.36 1.00 17.77
N SER A 297 20.48 0.42 17.36
CA SER A 297 21.45 1.02 16.45
C SER A 297 20.96 1.13 15.00
N GLN A 298 19.89 0.40 14.65
CA GLN A 298 19.35 0.42 13.30
C GLN A 298 18.67 1.76 13.00
N SER A 299 19.22 2.55 12.06
CA SER A 299 18.63 3.84 11.69
C SER A 299 17.38 3.66 10.82
N PRO A 300 16.26 4.37 11.07
CA PRO A 300 15.11 4.41 10.18
C PRO A 300 15.46 4.83 8.75
N ALA A 301 16.39 5.78 8.61
CA ALA A 301 16.84 6.28 7.30
C ALA A 301 17.41 5.18 6.38
N ALA A 302 17.94 4.07 6.96
CA ALA A 302 18.45 2.95 6.17
C ALA A 302 17.36 2.20 5.35
N PHE A 303 16.09 2.44 5.67
CA PHE A 303 14.94 1.81 5.00
C PHE A 303 14.23 2.74 4.02
N LEU A 304 14.65 4.00 3.94
CA LEU A 304 13.97 5.06 3.21
C LEU A 304 14.84 5.59 2.06
N ASN A 305 14.20 5.98 0.97
CA ASN A 305 14.79 6.85 -0.02
C ASN A 305 13.78 7.95 -0.39
N THR A 306 13.78 9.03 0.38
CA THR A 306 12.88 10.18 0.19
C THR A 306 13.41 11.23 -0.79
N THR A 307 14.59 11.03 -1.36
CA THR A 307 15.24 12.01 -2.25
C THR A 307 14.38 12.39 -3.45
N PHE A 308 13.51 11.49 -3.92
CA PHE A 308 12.54 11.78 -4.97
C PHE A 308 11.46 12.75 -4.52
N LEU A 309 10.91 12.58 -3.33
CA LEU A 309 9.93 13.49 -2.73
C LEU A 309 10.54 14.87 -2.45
N ASP A 310 11.79 14.89 -1.97
CA ASP A 310 12.55 16.12 -1.75
C ASP A 310 12.74 16.90 -3.05
N GLU A 311 13.08 16.20 -4.15
CA GLU A 311 13.23 16.79 -5.48
C GLU A 311 11.89 17.36 -5.98
N LEU A 312 10.77 16.63 -5.82
CA LEU A 312 9.44 17.10 -6.21
C LEU A 312 8.97 18.32 -5.41
N LYS A 313 9.31 18.38 -4.14
CA LYS A 313 9.04 19.55 -3.31
C LYS A 313 9.89 20.75 -3.74
N LYS A 314 11.20 20.53 -3.92
CA LYS A 314 12.16 21.59 -4.28
C LYS A 314 11.87 22.21 -5.64
N ASN A 315 11.46 21.43 -6.64
CA ASN A 315 11.19 21.92 -7.99
C ASN A 315 9.77 22.52 -8.13
N GLY A 316 8.99 22.60 -7.04
CA GLY A 316 7.64 23.18 -7.02
C GLY A 316 6.57 22.31 -7.70
N PHE A 317 6.85 21.03 -7.96
CA PHE A 317 5.88 20.11 -8.56
C PHE A 317 4.62 19.99 -7.70
N VAL A 318 4.79 19.77 -6.40
CA VAL A 318 3.65 19.62 -5.47
C VAL A 318 2.83 20.90 -5.41
N ASP A 319 3.48 22.06 -5.31
CA ASP A 319 2.79 23.36 -5.24
C ASP A 319 1.96 23.63 -6.49
N LYS A 320 2.42 23.19 -7.66
CA LYS A 320 1.67 23.30 -8.93
C LYS A 320 0.42 22.42 -8.98
N LEU A 321 0.44 21.26 -8.30
CA LEU A 321 -0.71 20.38 -8.23
C LEU A 321 -1.86 20.95 -7.38
N TYR A 322 -1.54 21.74 -6.35
CA TYR A 322 -2.51 22.26 -5.38
C TYR A 322 -2.88 23.73 -5.58
N ARG A 323 -2.42 24.36 -6.67
CA ARG A 323 -2.86 25.69 -7.15
C ARG A 323 -4.12 25.58 -7.99
#